data_ce1826c97861fbf434d1ad5c78107022
#
_entry.id   ce1826c97861fbf434d1ad5c78107022
#
_cell.length_a   1.000
_cell.length_b   1.000
_cell.length_c   1.000
_cell.angle_alpha   90.00
_cell.angle_beta   90.00
_cell.angle_gamma   90.00
#
_symmetry.space_group_name_H-M   'P 1'
#
loop_
_entity.id
_entity.type
_entity.pdbx_description
1 polymer ?
#
loop_
_entity_poly.entity_id
_entity_poly.type
_entity_poly.pdbx_seq_one_letter_code
_entity_poly.pdbx_strand_id
1 'polypeptide(L)'
;MQYFDIILFAVIAGVLGIRLYRILGVKSKIITEKMENIPQKIVNIKQDPLEPIEAENGTGLEYLIKVYPKFNKKEFLSGAEKAFNMILNAKYGANKKLLISYLEDDVFRLFEKAILEQEGKGLMVEEANIEVKKTSIGEIKVLENIAYIRVEFDYLESLLIKKSDGTIFSDNIDSPNDLNITWTFSRSLDSDSPNWKLFGTNLIN
;
A
#
# COMPACT_ATOMS: atom_id res chain seq x y z
N MET A 1 23.33 -48.95 11.31
CA MET A 1 22.09 -48.17 11.29
C MET A 1 22.28 -46.69 11.66
N GLN A 2 23.49 -46.25 12.06
CA GLN A 2 23.76 -44.86 12.44
C GLN A 2 23.77 -43.85 11.26
N TYR A 3 24.03 -44.30 10.03
CA TYR A 3 24.11 -43.42 8.87
C TYR A 3 22.74 -43.04 8.30
N PHE A 4 21.72 -43.83 8.56
CA PHE A 4 20.37 -43.57 8.05
C PHE A 4 19.74 -42.37 8.75
N ASP A 5 19.97 -42.20 10.04
CA ASP A 5 19.48 -41.07 10.82
C ASP A 5 20.13 -39.75 10.38
N ILE A 6 21.45 -39.78 10.06
CA ILE A 6 22.18 -38.60 9.59
C ILE A 6 21.67 -38.16 8.23
N ILE A 7 21.38 -39.07 7.31
CA ILE A 7 20.83 -38.77 6.00
C ILE A 7 19.40 -38.22 6.14
N LEU A 8 18.59 -38.81 7.01
CA LEU A 8 17.23 -38.35 7.28
C LEU A 8 17.22 -36.92 7.84
N PHE A 9 18.09 -36.62 8.82
CA PHE A 9 18.22 -35.28 9.38
C PHE A 9 18.75 -34.26 8.33
N ALA A 10 19.68 -34.67 7.46
CA ALA A 10 20.18 -33.80 6.39
C ALA A 10 19.10 -33.46 5.36
N VAL A 11 18.23 -34.42 5.02
CA VAL A 11 17.10 -34.17 4.11
C VAL A 11 16.06 -33.26 4.76
N ILE A 12 15.71 -33.46 6.04
CA ILE A 12 14.78 -32.62 6.79
C ILE A 12 15.35 -31.21 6.93
N ALA A 13 16.63 -31.04 7.26
CA ALA A 13 17.30 -29.74 7.35
C ALA A 13 17.34 -29.04 5.99
N GLY A 14 17.58 -29.79 4.91
CA GLY A 14 17.53 -29.24 3.54
C GLY A 14 16.14 -28.74 3.14
N VAL A 15 15.10 -29.52 3.45
CA VAL A 15 13.70 -29.13 3.17
C VAL A 15 13.28 -27.91 4.01
N LEU A 16 13.67 -27.89 5.29
CA LEU A 16 13.43 -26.74 6.17
C LEU A 16 14.22 -25.51 5.72
N GLY A 17 15.47 -25.68 5.29
CA GLY A 17 16.30 -24.60 4.75
C GLY A 17 15.72 -24.00 3.46
N ILE A 18 15.21 -24.84 2.56
CA ILE A 18 14.54 -24.39 1.32
C ILE A 18 13.21 -23.70 1.66
N ARG A 19 12.47 -24.19 2.64
CA ARG A 19 11.22 -23.58 3.10
C ARG A 19 11.47 -22.24 3.79
N LEU A 20 12.51 -22.15 4.62
CA LEU A 20 12.94 -20.93 5.28
C LEU A 20 13.47 -19.91 4.24
N TYR A 21 14.27 -20.37 3.26
CA TYR A 21 14.75 -19.54 2.16
C TYR A 21 13.61 -19.01 1.28
N ARG A 22 12.54 -19.78 1.06
CA ARG A 22 11.34 -19.33 0.38
C ARG A 22 10.53 -18.33 1.20
N ILE A 23 10.52 -18.44 2.52
CA ILE A 23 9.76 -17.55 3.41
C ILE A 23 10.57 -16.26 3.68
N LEU A 24 11.90 -16.35 3.88
CA LEU A 24 12.77 -15.17 4.06
C LEU A 24 13.33 -14.61 2.73
N GLY A 25 13.38 -15.40 1.67
CA GLY A 25 14.02 -15.05 0.39
C GLY A 25 13.08 -14.52 -0.69
N VAL A 26 11.77 -14.48 -0.45
CA VAL A 26 10.85 -13.70 -1.25
C VAL A 26 10.85 -12.26 -0.71
N LYS A 27 12.00 -11.59 -0.81
CA LYS A 27 11.97 -10.16 -1.07
C LYS A 27 11.00 -10.01 -2.24
N SER A 28 9.94 -9.26 -2.03
CA SER A 28 8.97 -8.91 -3.06
C SER A 28 9.62 -8.04 -4.14
N LYS A 29 10.54 -8.67 -4.90
CA LYS A 29 11.24 -8.07 -6.04
C LYS A 29 10.26 -7.65 -7.14
N ILE A 30 9.08 -8.26 -7.15
CA ILE A 30 8.08 -8.05 -8.20
C ILE A 30 7.34 -6.71 -8.03
N ILE A 31 7.19 -6.23 -6.81
CA ILE A 31 6.54 -4.92 -6.57
C ILE A 31 7.57 -3.80 -6.67
N THR A 32 8.82 -4.04 -6.26
CA THR A 32 9.92 -3.06 -6.30
C THR A 32 10.40 -2.78 -7.73
N GLU A 33 10.52 -3.79 -8.61
CA GLU A 33 10.94 -3.57 -10.01
C GLU A 33 9.92 -2.80 -10.86
N LYS A 34 8.62 -2.86 -10.48
CA LYS A 34 7.58 -2.13 -11.21
C LYS A 34 7.27 -0.77 -10.59
N MET A 35 7.67 -0.55 -9.34
CA MET A 35 7.60 0.76 -8.68
C MET A 35 8.82 1.64 -9.00
N GLU A 36 9.97 1.07 -9.37
CA GLU A 36 11.09 1.83 -9.93
C GLU A 36 10.77 2.39 -11.33
N ASN A 37 9.78 1.81 -12.02
CA ASN A 37 9.27 2.29 -13.32
C ASN A 37 7.97 3.10 -13.25
N ILE A 38 7.46 3.44 -12.08
CA ILE A 38 6.58 4.61 -11.96
C ILE A 38 7.49 5.80 -12.23
N PRO A 39 7.24 6.56 -13.30
CA PRO A 39 8.24 7.47 -13.81
C PRO A 39 8.71 8.40 -12.70
N GLN A 40 9.97 8.29 -12.32
CA GLN A 40 10.72 9.35 -11.65
C GLN A 40 10.77 10.62 -12.54
N LYS A 41 9.80 10.77 -13.42
CA LYS A 41 9.61 11.89 -14.32
C LYS A 41 9.30 13.18 -13.57
N ILE A 42 9.18 13.10 -12.24
CA ILE A 42 9.00 14.27 -11.37
C ILE A 42 10.35 14.91 -10.98
N VAL A 43 11.51 14.31 -11.33
CA VAL A 43 12.82 14.82 -10.85
C VAL A 43 13.79 15.26 -11.95
N ASN A 44 13.53 15.01 -13.24
CA ASN A 44 14.44 15.42 -14.31
C ASN A 44 13.71 15.95 -15.55
N ILE A 45 13.13 17.13 -15.46
CA ILE A 45 12.88 17.95 -16.64
C ILE A 45 14.13 18.79 -16.84
N LYS A 46 15.00 18.39 -17.78
CA LYS A 46 15.95 19.31 -18.39
C LYS A 46 15.15 20.42 -19.06
N GLN A 47 15.44 21.63 -18.63
CA GLN A 47 14.89 22.87 -19.15
C GLN A 47 15.34 23.04 -20.62
N ASP A 48 14.38 23.03 -21.56
CA ASP A 48 14.47 23.82 -22.77
C ASP A 48 13.61 25.07 -22.57
N PRO A 49 14.06 26.26 -22.97
CA PRO A 49 13.47 27.53 -22.61
C PRO A 49 12.25 27.83 -23.49
N LEU A 50 11.09 27.44 -23.05
CA LEU A 50 9.81 28.00 -23.46
C LEU A 50 9.22 28.70 -22.22
N GLU A 51 8.79 29.95 -22.41
CA GLU A 51 8.38 30.91 -21.38
C GLU A 51 7.54 30.28 -20.25
N PRO A 52 7.81 30.66 -18.97
CA PRO A 52 7.21 30.00 -17.83
C PRO A 52 5.75 30.41 -17.67
N ILE A 53 4.84 29.50 -17.94
CA ILE A 53 3.64 29.43 -17.11
C ILE A 53 4.20 28.94 -15.76
N GLU A 54 4.33 29.84 -14.80
CA GLU A 54 4.75 29.53 -13.43
C GLU A 54 3.68 28.62 -12.80
N ALA A 55 3.76 27.33 -13.09
CA ALA A 55 3.13 26.32 -12.25
C ALA A 55 3.88 26.40 -10.91
N GLU A 56 3.31 27.07 -9.94
CA GLU A 56 3.89 27.23 -8.59
C GLU A 56 4.04 25.86 -7.95
N ASN A 57 5.20 25.25 -8.10
CA ASN A 57 5.55 24.02 -7.41
C ASN A 57 6.06 24.35 -6.02
N GLY A 58 5.57 23.66 -5.00
CA GLY A 58 6.00 23.89 -3.63
C GLY A 58 5.90 22.64 -2.75
N THR A 59 6.53 22.73 -1.60
CA THR A 59 6.59 21.63 -0.64
C THR A 59 6.24 22.08 0.78
N GLY A 60 5.77 21.14 1.58
CA GLY A 60 5.48 21.35 2.99
C GLY A 60 4.06 21.87 3.26
N LEU A 61 3.71 21.79 4.54
CA LEU A 61 2.38 22.14 5.03
C LEU A 61 2.06 23.63 4.83
N GLU A 62 3.03 24.50 5.07
CA GLU A 62 2.85 25.95 4.94
C GLU A 62 2.51 26.35 3.49
N TYR A 63 3.21 25.74 2.53
CA TYR A 63 2.92 25.97 1.13
C TYR A 63 1.52 25.45 0.74
N LEU A 64 1.16 24.25 1.18
CA LEU A 64 -0.16 23.69 0.93
C LEU A 64 -1.27 24.61 1.49
N ILE A 65 -1.13 25.12 2.72
CA ILE A 65 -2.11 26.03 3.32
C ILE A 65 -2.19 27.34 2.56
N LYS A 66 -1.06 27.86 2.04
CA LYS A 66 -1.02 29.08 1.22
C LYS A 66 -1.87 28.92 -0.05
N VAL A 67 -1.72 27.79 -0.78
CA VAL A 67 -2.40 27.55 -2.05
C VAL A 67 -3.78 26.92 -1.88
N TYR A 68 -4.02 26.24 -0.78
CA TYR A 68 -5.29 25.63 -0.39
C TYR A 68 -5.68 25.97 1.06
N PRO A 69 -6.17 27.21 1.33
CA PRO A 69 -6.45 27.69 2.68
C PRO A 69 -7.53 26.88 3.44
N LYS A 70 -8.36 26.11 2.72
CA LYS A 70 -9.36 25.22 3.32
C LYS A 70 -8.78 23.92 3.86
N PHE A 71 -7.47 23.67 3.68
CA PHE A 71 -6.84 22.45 4.17
C PHE A 71 -6.80 22.42 5.70
N ASN A 72 -7.34 21.36 6.27
CA ASN A 72 -7.28 21.09 7.70
C ASN A 72 -6.52 19.78 7.94
N LYS A 73 -5.34 19.87 8.55
CA LYS A 73 -4.48 18.72 8.83
C LYS A 73 -5.18 17.64 9.65
N LYS A 74 -5.95 18.01 10.67
CA LYS A 74 -6.64 17.06 11.56
C LYS A 74 -7.74 16.31 10.83
N GLU A 75 -8.54 17.04 10.05
CA GLU A 75 -9.60 16.45 9.23
C GLU A 75 -9.03 15.53 8.15
N PHE A 76 -7.94 15.96 7.50
CA PHE A 76 -7.24 15.15 6.50
C PHE A 76 -6.74 13.84 7.10
N LEU A 77 -6.03 13.85 8.26
CA LEU A 77 -5.54 12.63 8.91
C LEU A 77 -6.68 11.69 9.31
N SER A 78 -7.77 12.23 9.88
CA SER A 78 -8.95 11.42 10.20
C SER A 78 -9.59 10.82 8.94
N GLY A 79 -9.63 11.58 7.83
CA GLY A 79 -10.10 11.10 6.52
C GLY A 79 -9.18 10.02 5.94
N ALA A 80 -7.87 10.21 6.03
CA ALA A 80 -6.87 9.25 5.55
C ALA A 80 -6.95 7.91 6.30
N GLU A 81 -7.13 7.94 7.63
CA GLU A 81 -7.30 6.74 8.45
C GLU A 81 -8.60 5.98 8.09
N LYS A 82 -9.71 6.70 7.89
CA LYS A 82 -10.95 6.09 7.42
C LYS A 82 -10.79 5.48 6.03
N ALA A 83 -10.13 6.20 5.10
CA ALA A 83 -9.86 5.70 3.76
C ALA A 83 -8.96 4.46 3.80
N PHE A 84 -7.93 4.44 4.67
CA PHE A 84 -7.05 3.31 4.87
C PHE A 84 -7.83 2.06 5.24
N ASN A 85 -8.66 2.13 6.29
CA ASN A 85 -9.51 1.02 6.74
C ASN A 85 -10.50 0.57 5.64
N MET A 86 -11.14 1.52 4.96
CA MET A 86 -12.10 1.21 3.89
C MET A 86 -11.43 0.54 2.70
N ILE A 87 -10.26 1.00 2.26
CA ILE A 87 -9.53 0.45 1.13
C ILE A 87 -9.01 -0.96 1.44
N LEU A 88 -8.43 -1.19 2.62
CA LEU A 88 -7.96 -2.53 3.00
C LEU A 88 -9.12 -3.51 3.14
N ASN A 89 -10.22 -3.13 3.79
CA ASN A 89 -11.40 -3.98 3.87
C ASN A 89 -12.01 -4.26 2.48
N ALA A 90 -12.03 -3.27 1.58
CA ALA A 90 -12.48 -3.47 0.21
C ALA A 90 -11.57 -4.41 -0.58
N LYS A 91 -10.25 -4.33 -0.37
CA LYS A 91 -9.27 -5.25 -0.96
C LYS A 91 -9.53 -6.69 -0.49
N TYR A 92 -9.67 -6.89 0.81
CA TYR A 92 -9.90 -8.22 1.39
C TYR A 92 -11.26 -8.81 1.02
N GLY A 93 -12.29 -7.97 0.96
CA GLY A 93 -13.64 -8.36 0.50
C GLY A 93 -13.82 -8.36 -1.03
N ALA A 94 -12.74 -8.16 -1.81
CA ALA A 94 -12.76 -8.07 -3.28
C ALA A 94 -13.76 -7.05 -3.84
N ASN A 95 -14.05 -5.98 -3.10
CA ASN A 95 -15.00 -4.94 -3.50
C ASN A 95 -14.34 -3.93 -4.46
N LYS A 96 -14.20 -4.35 -5.73
CA LYS A 96 -13.58 -3.55 -6.79
C LYS A 96 -14.29 -2.22 -7.03
N LYS A 97 -15.63 -2.19 -6.88
CA LYS A 97 -16.42 -0.97 -7.09
C LYS A 97 -16.06 0.14 -6.09
N LEU A 98 -15.83 -0.23 -4.83
CA LEU A 98 -15.38 0.71 -3.82
C LEU A 98 -13.95 1.17 -4.09
N LEU A 99 -13.06 0.24 -4.45
CA LEU A 99 -11.66 0.55 -4.78
C LEU A 99 -11.53 1.58 -5.91
N ILE A 100 -12.28 1.47 -7.00
CA ILE A 100 -12.29 2.45 -8.11
C ILE A 100 -12.58 3.88 -7.62
N SER A 101 -13.43 4.02 -6.59
CA SER A 101 -13.81 5.34 -6.09
C SER A 101 -12.70 6.04 -5.28
N TYR A 102 -11.80 5.27 -4.68
CA TYR A 102 -10.77 5.77 -3.75
C TYR A 102 -9.34 5.67 -4.27
N LEU A 103 -9.11 4.96 -5.39
CA LEU A 103 -7.78 4.71 -5.94
C LEU A 103 -7.61 5.46 -7.27
N GLU A 104 -6.39 5.91 -7.55
CA GLU A 104 -6.00 6.27 -8.90
C GLU A 104 -5.84 5.00 -9.75
N ASP A 105 -6.00 5.12 -11.06
CA ASP A 105 -6.11 3.99 -11.98
C ASP A 105 -4.93 3.00 -11.90
N ASP A 106 -3.71 3.50 -11.74
CA ASP A 106 -2.52 2.65 -11.63
C ASP A 106 -2.51 1.83 -10.34
N VAL A 107 -2.91 2.46 -9.23
CA VAL A 107 -3.02 1.77 -7.94
C VAL A 107 -4.18 0.78 -7.97
N PHE A 108 -5.30 1.14 -8.59
CA PHE A 108 -6.42 0.23 -8.76
C PHE A 108 -6.00 -1.05 -9.50
N ARG A 109 -5.26 -0.92 -10.61
CA ARG A 109 -4.75 -2.09 -11.36
C ARG A 109 -3.86 -3.01 -10.51
N LEU A 110 -3.05 -2.45 -9.62
CA LEU A 110 -2.22 -3.24 -8.69
C LEU A 110 -3.07 -4.02 -7.68
N PHE A 111 -4.08 -3.36 -7.10
CA PHE A 111 -5.00 -4.00 -6.16
C PHE A 111 -5.87 -5.05 -6.84
N GLU A 112 -6.40 -4.75 -8.01
CA GLU A 112 -7.18 -5.71 -8.81
C GLU A 112 -6.37 -6.96 -9.15
N LYS A 113 -5.11 -6.78 -9.57
CA LYS A 113 -4.21 -7.91 -9.85
C LYS A 113 -4.01 -8.78 -8.61
N ALA A 114 -3.78 -8.16 -7.43
CA ALA A 114 -3.61 -8.90 -6.17
C ALA A 114 -4.87 -9.69 -5.79
N ILE A 115 -6.05 -9.10 -5.98
CA ILE A 115 -7.35 -9.76 -5.75
C ILE A 115 -7.51 -10.96 -6.71
N LEU A 116 -7.26 -10.77 -8.00
CA LEU A 116 -7.36 -11.85 -9.00
C LEU A 116 -6.37 -12.99 -8.74
N GLU A 117 -5.16 -12.68 -8.30
CA GLU A 117 -4.17 -13.70 -7.92
C GLU A 117 -4.61 -14.50 -6.68
N GLN A 118 -5.26 -13.85 -5.71
CA GLN A 118 -5.81 -14.49 -4.52
C GLN A 118 -6.99 -15.40 -4.89
N GLU A 119 -7.93 -14.88 -5.69
CA GLU A 119 -9.08 -15.63 -6.22
C GLU A 119 -8.62 -16.83 -7.05
N GLY A 120 -7.63 -16.65 -7.94
CA GLY A 120 -7.06 -17.71 -8.77
C GLY A 120 -6.38 -18.84 -7.98
N LYS A 121 -5.96 -18.57 -6.76
CA LYS A 121 -5.45 -19.59 -5.81
C LYS A 121 -6.56 -20.23 -4.96
N GLY A 122 -7.82 -19.86 -5.19
CA GLY A 122 -8.95 -20.30 -4.39
C GLY A 122 -8.90 -19.84 -2.94
N LEU A 123 -8.27 -18.69 -2.67
CA LEU A 123 -8.14 -18.14 -1.33
C LEU A 123 -9.19 -17.05 -1.10
N MET A 124 -9.85 -17.10 0.04
CA MET A 124 -10.83 -16.10 0.47
C MET A 124 -10.48 -15.59 1.86
N VAL A 125 -10.47 -14.29 2.05
CA VAL A 125 -10.38 -13.68 3.38
C VAL A 125 -11.77 -13.72 3.99
N GLU A 126 -11.93 -14.50 5.06
CA GLU A 126 -13.21 -14.63 5.78
C GLU A 126 -13.35 -13.56 6.85
N GLU A 127 -12.25 -13.25 7.52
CA GLU A 127 -12.20 -12.21 8.54
C GLU A 127 -10.93 -11.38 8.37
N ALA A 128 -11.08 -10.06 8.50
CA ALA A 128 -9.98 -9.11 8.47
C ALA A 128 -10.19 -8.07 9.57
N ASN A 129 -9.25 -7.99 10.52
CA ASN A 129 -9.24 -6.96 11.56
C ASN A 129 -8.05 -6.04 11.32
N ILE A 130 -8.32 -4.75 11.22
CA ILE A 130 -7.33 -3.70 10.98
C ILE A 130 -7.48 -2.66 12.08
N GLU A 131 -6.43 -2.48 12.86
CA GLU A 131 -6.37 -1.49 13.94
C GLU A 131 -5.22 -0.51 13.66
N VAL A 132 -5.55 0.73 13.35
CA VAL A 132 -4.55 1.79 13.15
C VAL A 132 -4.09 2.30 14.52
N LYS A 133 -2.81 2.13 14.82
CA LYS A 133 -2.19 2.60 16.06
C LYS A 133 -1.73 4.05 15.97
N LYS A 134 -1.21 4.43 14.80
CA LYS A 134 -0.66 5.77 14.57
C LYS A 134 -0.77 6.15 13.11
N THR A 135 -1.10 7.42 12.88
CA THR A 135 -1.15 8.03 11.56
C THR A 135 -0.35 9.33 11.59
N SER A 136 0.58 9.51 10.65
CA SER A 136 1.39 10.72 10.57
C SER A 136 1.57 11.20 9.12
N ILE A 137 1.63 12.54 8.95
CA ILE A 137 2.00 13.13 7.67
C ILE A 137 3.52 13.14 7.59
N GLY A 138 4.05 12.56 6.50
CA GLY A 138 5.43 12.67 6.08
C GLY A 138 5.63 13.88 5.14
N GLU A 139 5.88 13.58 3.86
CA GLU A 139 6.15 14.60 2.85
C GLU A 139 4.86 15.18 2.24
N ILE A 140 4.87 16.48 1.95
CA ILE A 140 3.81 17.17 1.20
C ILE A 140 4.45 17.84 -0.01
N LYS A 141 3.87 17.64 -1.19
CA LYS A 141 4.24 18.30 -2.45
C LYS A 141 2.99 18.83 -3.15
N VAL A 142 3.13 19.97 -3.78
CA VAL A 142 2.14 20.49 -4.73
C VAL A 142 2.84 20.67 -6.07
N LEU A 143 2.32 20.02 -7.09
CA LEU A 143 2.85 20.03 -8.45
C LEU A 143 1.68 20.19 -9.42
N GLU A 144 1.77 21.16 -10.35
CA GLU A 144 0.75 21.37 -11.38
C GLU A 144 -0.68 21.41 -10.80
N ASN A 145 -0.84 22.12 -9.68
CA ASN A 145 -2.11 22.26 -8.96
C ASN A 145 -2.69 20.93 -8.39
N ILE A 146 -1.88 19.92 -8.27
CA ILE A 146 -2.21 18.66 -7.58
C ILE A 146 -1.40 18.58 -6.28
N ALA A 147 -2.10 18.41 -5.16
CA ALA A 147 -1.45 18.16 -3.89
C ALA A 147 -1.23 16.66 -3.70
N TYR A 148 -0.02 16.30 -3.28
CA TYR A 148 0.39 14.95 -2.91
C TYR A 148 0.80 14.96 -1.44
N ILE A 149 0.17 14.11 -0.63
CA ILE A 149 0.46 14.00 0.80
C ILE A 149 0.82 12.56 1.12
N ARG A 150 2.05 12.37 1.57
CA ARG A 150 2.52 11.09 2.10
C ARG A 150 2.05 10.92 3.53
N VAL A 151 1.43 9.78 3.81
CA VAL A 151 0.92 9.40 5.13
C VAL A 151 1.51 8.07 5.53
N GLU A 152 2.04 8.01 6.73
CA GLU A 152 2.56 6.80 7.35
C GLU A 152 1.52 6.24 8.32
N PHE A 153 1.28 4.94 8.23
CA PHE A 153 0.36 4.20 9.08
C PHE A 153 1.12 3.10 9.81
N ASP A 154 1.09 3.12 11.14
CA ASP A 154 1.45 1.99 11.98
C ASP A 154 0.14 1.30 12.38
N TYR A 155 -0.01 0.02 12.06
CA TYR A 155 -1.26 -0.69 12.26
C TYR A 155 -1.06 -2.17 12.59
N LEU A 156 -2.05 -2.74 13.25
CA LEU A 156 -2.17 -4.19 13.45
C LEU A 156 -3.10 -4.75 12.39
N GLU A 157 -2.73 -5.93 11.88
CA GLU A 157 -3.53 -6.67 10.91
C GLU A 157 -3.64 -8.13 11.33
N SER A 158 -4.86 -8.62 11.41
CA SER A 158 -5.10 -10.06 11.55
C SER A 158 -6.12 -10.53 10.53
N LEU A 159 -5.85 -11.71 9.94
CA LEU A 159 -6.62 -12.26 8.84
C LEU A 159 -6.93 -13.74 9.10
N LEU A 160 -8.18 -14.15 8.85
CA LEU A 160 -8.56 -15.53 8.65
C LEU A 160 -8.74 -15.78 7.16
N ILE A 161 -7.87 -16.59 6.56
CA ILE A 161 -7.90 -16.91 5.14
C ILE A 161 -8.26 -18.40 4.99
N LYS A 162 -9.29 -18.68 4.21
CA LYS A 162 -9.72 -20.04 3.86
C LYS A 162 -9.51 -20.33 2.37
N LYS A 163 -9.37 -21.62 2.08
CA LYS A 163 -9.45 -22.13 0.70
C LYS A 163 -10.90 -22.32 0.29
N SER A 164 -11.12 -22.47 -1.02
CA SER A 164 -12.45 -22.75 -1.60
C SER A 164 -13.12 -24.02 -1.07
N ASP A 165 -12.35 -24.97 -0.52
CA ASP A 165 -12.87 -26.19 0.13
C ASP A 165 -13.25 -25.97 1.61
N GLY A 166 -13.14 -24.74 2.12
CA GLY A 166 -13.42 -24.35 3.51
C GLY A 166 -12.29 -24.61 4.48
N THR A 167 -11.17 -25.21 4.07
CA THR A 167 -10.02 -25.44 4.95
C THR A 167 -9.28 -24.13 5.25
N ILE A 168 -8.76 -23.99 6.49
CA ILE A 168 -7.97 -22.83 6.88
C ILE A 168 -6.63 -22.85 6.13
N PHE A 169 -6.33 -21.78 5.42
CA PHE A 169 -5.04 -21.55 4.78
C PHE A 169 -4.08 -20.78 5.69
N SER A 170 -4.58 -19.75 6.36
CA SER A 170 -3.83 -18.94 7.33
C SER A 170 -4.79 -18.34 8.34
N ASP A 171 -4.36 -18.32 9.59
CA ASP A 171 -5.08 -17.73 10.72
C ASP A 171 -4.07 -17.07 11.65
N ASN A 172 -4.18 -15.75 11.81
CA ASN A 172 -3.42 -14.96 12.76
C ASN A 172 -4.31 -14.03 13.59
N ILE A 173 -5.58 -14.39 13.74
CA ILE A 173 -6.55 -13.55 14.47
C ILE A 173 -6.08 -13.27 15.90
N ASP A 174 -5.55 -14.28 16.59
CA ASP A 174 -5.05 -14.15 17.97
C ASP A 174 -3.62 -13.60 18.08
N SER A 175 -2.95 -13.40 16.93
CA SER A 175 -1.57 -12.89 16.85
C SER A 175 -1.44 -11.90 15.69
N PRO A 176 -2.00 -10.70 15.83
CA PRO A 176 -1.95 -9.69 14.77
C PRO A 176 -0.52 -9.33 14.36
N ASN A 177 -0.31 -9.14 13.07
CA ASN A 177 0.94 -8.59 12.55
C ASN A 177 1.03 -7.10 12.86
N ASP A 178 2.18 -6.66 13.36
CA ASP A 178 2.50 -5.25 13.55
C ASP A 178 3.19 -4.73 12.29
N LEU A 179 2.53 -3.84 11.57
CA LEU A 179 2.92 -3.42 10.23
C LEU A 179 3.05 -1.90 10.13
N ASN A 180 3.96 -1.47 9.26
CA ASN A 180 4.10 -0.08 8.86
C ASN A 180 3.99 0.03 7.34
N ILE A 181 3.23 1.03 6.88
CA ILE A 181 3.07 1.30 5.45
C ILE A 181 2.99 2.79 5.18
N THR A 182 3.52 3.21 4.05
CA THR A 182 3.38 4.58 3.58
C THR A 182 2.45 4.63 2.37
N TRP A 183 1.44 5.49 2.45
CA TRP A 183 0.53 5.80 1.37
C TRP A 183 0.68 7.26 0.93
N THR A 184 0.58 7.50 -0.37
CA THR A 184 0.52 8.86 -0.92
C THR A 184 -0.89 9.11 -1.44
N PHE A 185 -1.53 10.12 -0.87
CA PHE A 185 -2.82 10.60 -1.36
C PHE A 185 -2.62 11.78 -2.31
N SER A 186 -3.43 11.84 -3.35
CA SER A 186 -3.46 12.96 -4.30
C SER A 186 -4.83 13.62 -4.36
N ARG A 187 -4.83 14.92 -4.69
CA ARG A 187 -6.03 15.68 -4.96
C ARG A 187 -5.72 16.89 -5.86
N SER A 188 -6.52 17.10 -6.91
CA SER A 188 -6.51 18.37 -7.63
C SER A 188 -7.09 19.49 -6.76
N LEU A 189 -6.37 20.58 -6.64
CA LEU A 189 -6.78 21.75 -5.83
C LEU A 189 -7.90 22.55 -6.48
N ASP A 190 -8.11 22.39 -7.80
CA ASP A 190 -9.23 22.99 -8.54
C ASP A 190 -10.52 22.16 -8.45
N SER A 191 -10.44 20.95 -7.89
CA SER A 191 -11.61 20.09 -7.81
C SER A 191 -12.58 20.54 -6.71
N ASP A 192 -13.85 20.63 -7.04
CA ASP A 192 -14.93 20.84 -6.07
C ASP A 192 -15.14 19.62 -5.16
N SER A 193 -14.69 18.45 -5.59
CA SER A 193 -14.76 17.23 -4.78
C SER A 193 -13.82 17.33 -3.57
N PRO A 194 -14.29 17.06 -2.35
CA PRO A 194 -13.44 17.04 -1.16
C PRO A 194 -12.55 15.80 -1.10
N ASN A 195 -12.71 14.86 -2.02
CA ASN A 195 -12.13 13.53 -1.92
C ASN A 195 -10.64 13.52 -2.32
N TRP A 196 -9.85 12.85 -1.50
CA TRP A 196 -8.48 12.46 -1.80
C TRP A 196 -8.49 11.03 -2.32
N LYS A 197 -7.65 10.74 -3.32
CA LYS A 197 -7.47 9.40 -3.86
C LYS A 197 -6.11 8.84 -3.49
N LEU A 198 -6.02 7.53 -3.31
CA LEU A 198 -4.74 6.85 -3.12
C LEU A 198 -3.99 6.83 -4.45
N PHE A 199 -2.87 7.54 -4.49
CA PHE A 199 -1.97 7.68 -5.65
C PHE A 199 -0.84 6.66 -5.63
N GLY A 200 -0.39 6.24 -4.46
CA GLY A 200 0.71 5.29 -4.33
C GLY A 200 0.79 4.67 -2.94
N THR A 201 1.41 3.48 -2.88
CA THR A 201 1.62 2.73 -1.63
C THR A 201 3.00 2.10 -1.64
N ASN A 202 3.74 2.23 -0.54
CA ASN A 202 5.04 1.59 -0.31
C ASN A 202 4.98 0.87 1.04
N LEU A 203 5.31 -0.43 1.02
CA LEU A 203 5.65 -1.13 2.26
C LEU A 203 7.03 -0.67 2.70
N ILE A 204 7.13 -0.18 3.94
CA ILE A 204 8.42 0.07 4.58
C ILE A 204 8.79 -1.24 5.28
N ASN A 205 9.84 -1.93 4.79
CA ASN A 205 10.41 -3.11 5.42
C ASN A 205 11.33 -2.68 6.56
#